data_7450c3ebf02151dec50d1d05629e2342
#
_entry.id   7450c3ebf02151dec50d1d05629e2342
#
_cell.length_a   1.000
_cell.length_b   1.000
_cell.length_c   1.000
_cell.angle_alpha   90.00
_cell.angle_beta   90.00
_cell.angle_gamma   90.00
#
_symmetry.space_group_name_H-M   'P 1'
#
loop_
_entity.id
_entity.type
_entity.pdbx_description
1 polymer ?
#
loop_
_entity_poly.entity_id
_entity_poly.type
_entity_poly.pdbx_seq_one_letter_code
_entity_poly.pdbx_strand_id
1 'polypeptide(L)'
;MTPCMITAQVKVIPSDTLPSERKPVYQYDSTDISTIHPEKYIGQKVILYQNKGVLRYGWDNKTYDAPLFTYFEITGFKAPQTFQMKRCDNGDECSFDFFGSGVKPVMAVGYYESIAKTRDKSRWIIKGKDGVWQIVDTWLGEGGIRHKLKLVGDTLSISLHTLWGQKSYAHYVDMMDKYRNNEWVVDENNSYGRVDTIKVINGTPYLVFKDGRNKTYTFDMSREQGRHYISIGALPFFTKSDGVKYAHKYGITRWKQILSGDIKIGFTKEMVALSIGYPNQSASKTNAYDDMDIWEYGTGLETIVFKNGKVCEIWNK
;
A
#
# COMPACT_ATOMS: atom_id res chain seq x y z
N MET A 1 3.09 11.46 26.50
CA MET A 1 3.99 11.38 25.33
C MET A 1 3.48 12.37 24.30
N THR A 2 4.13 13.49 24.14
CA THR A 2 3.75 14.55 23.20
C THR A 2 4.22 14.13 21.80
N PRO A 3 3.38 14.17 20.77
CA PRO A 3 3.83 13.85 19.43
C PRO A 3 4.80 14.93 18.95
N CYS A 4 6.00 14.52 18.60
CA CYS A 4 7.00 15.39 17.98
C CYS A 4 6.52 15.72 16.55
N MET A 5 6.01 16.92 16.34
CA MET A 5 5.72 17.42 15.01
C MET A 5 7.06 17.75 14.33
N ILE A 6 7.44 16.97 13.34
CA ILE A 6 8.56 17.29 12.45
C ILE A 6 8.08 18.36 11.48
N THR A 7 8.40 19.58 11.79
CA THR A 7 8.18 20.72 10.89
C THR A 7 9.33 20.81 9.90
N ALA A 8 9.08 20.50 8.64
CA ALA A 8 10.05 20.70 7.58
C ALA A 8 10.17 22.19 7.27
N GLN A 9 11.28 22.82 7.64
CA GLN A 9 11.63 24.16 7.20
C GLN A 9 12.11 24.12 5.75
N VAL A 10 11.32 24.64 4.84
CA VAL A 10 11.72 24.79 3.45
C VAL A 10 12.41 26.13 3.29
N LYS A 11 13.71 26.09 2.98
CA LYS A 11 14.47 27.28 2.62
C LYS A 11 14.09 27.64 1.18
N VAL A 12 13.23 28.66 1.01
CA VAL A 12 12.94 29.22 -0.31
C VAL A 12 14.19 29.92 -0.80
N ILE A 13 14.78 29.44 -1.89
CA ILE A 13 15.85 30.15 -2.60
C ILE A 13 15.19 31.37 -3.25
N PRO A 14 15.54 32.59 -2.91
CA PRO A 14 15.00 33.79 -3.57
C PRO A 14 15.52 33.82 -5.01
N SER A 15 14.65 34.07 -5.97
CA SER A 15 15.09 34.61 -7.25
C SER A 15 15.74 35.97 -6.94
N ASP A 16 16.97 36.17 -7.44
CA ASP A 16 17.78 37.35 -7.25
C ASP A 16 16.98 38.64 -7.40
N THR A 17 16.76 39.33 -6.29
CA THR A 17 16.78 40.80 -6.20
C THR A 17 16.45 41.24 -4.78
N LEU A 18 17.39 41.95 -4.19
CA LEU A 18 17.37 42.84 -3.02
C LEU A 18 17.80 42.25 -1.66
N PRO A 19 18.87 42.85 -1.06
CA PRO A 19 19.52 42.30 0.13
C PRO A 19 18.94 42.71 1.49
N SER A 20 17.80 43.32 1.61
CA SER A 20 17.39 43.92 2.87
C SER A 20 16.06 43.53 3.51
N GLU A 21 15.29 42.66 2.91
CA GLU A 21 14.07 42.19 3.57
C GLU A 21 14.22 40.71 3.98
N ARG A 22 14.27 40.47 5.31
CA ARG A 22 14.07 39.13 5.86
C ARG A 22 12.67 38.68 5.48
N LYS A 23 12.58 37.89 4.37
CA LYS A 23 11.32 37.26 3.99
C LYS A 23 10.88 36.31 5.11
N PRO A 24 9.62 36.32 5.50
CA PRO A 24 9.12 35.38 6.52
C PRO A 24 9.44 33.96 6.13
N VAL A 25 9.99 33.18 7.07
CA VAL A 25 10.20 31.73 6.89
C VAL A 25 8.83 31.12 7.03
N TYR A 26 8.20 30.78 5.91
CA TYR A 26 6.91 30.07 5.93
C TYR A 26 7.13 28.63 6.34
N GLN A 27 6.43 28.22 7.38
CA GLN A 27 6.37 26.84 7.80
C GLN A 27 5.30 26.16 6.95
N TYR A 28 5.71 25.41 5.91
CA TYR A 28 4.77 24.73 5.05
C TYR A 28 4.27 23.44 5.72
N ASP A 29 2.95 23.26 5.72
CA ASP A 29 2.35 21.99 6.05
C ASP A 29 2.74 20.96 4.95
N SER A 30 3.10 19.74 5.35
CA SER A 30 3.38 18.63 4.42
C SER A 30 2.11 18.08 3.75
N THR A 31 0.95 18.63 4.07
CA THR A 31 -0.33 18.27 3.46
C THR A 31 -0.62 19.14 2.24
N ASP A 32 -1.23 18.53 1.23
CA ASP A 32 -1.71 19.29 0.07
C ASP A 32 -2.99 20.06 0.39
N ILE A 33 -3.31 21.07 -0.42
CA ILE A 33 -4.44 21.98 -0.22
C ILE A 33 -5.74 21.19 -0.04
N SER A 34 -6.52 21.56 0.96
CA SER A 34 -7.77 20.96 1.33
C SER A 34 -8.79 22.02 1.78
N THR A 35 -10.07 21.72 1.67
CA THR A 35 -11.15 22.55 2.25
C THR A 35 -11.37 22.27 3.74
N ILE A 36 -10.66 21.30 4.30
CA ILE A 36 -10.62 21.04 5.75
C ILE A 36 -9.57 21.99 6.33
N HIS A 37 -10.02 22.96 7.14
CA HIS A 37 -9.16 24.01 7.68
C HIS A 37 -8.44 24.85 6.61
N PRO A 38 -9.18 25.47 5.69
CA PRO A 38 -8.59 26.21 4.55
C PRO A 38 -7.74 27.40 4.99
N GLU A 39 -7.99 27.94 6.17
CA GLU A 39 -7.22 29.03 6.78
C GLU A 39 -5.73 28.72 6.95
N LYS A 40 -5.36 27.45 7.05
CA LYS A 40 -3.97 27.00 7.15
C LYS A 40 -3.14 27.29 5.89
N TYR A 41 -3.81 27.44 4.76
CA TYR A 41 -3.14 27.62 3.48
C TYR A 41 -2.99 29.08 3.08
N ILE A 42 -3.62 30.03 3.80
CA ILE A 42 -3.48 31.47 3.54
C ILE A 42 -2.02 31.87 3.78
N GLY A 43 -1.43 32.59 2.81
CA GLY A 43 -0.01 32.94 2.78
C GLY A 43 0.91 31.83 2.25
N GLN A 44 0.41 30.62 2.01
CA GLN A 44 1.21 29.55 1.42
C GLN A 44 1.33 29.73 -0.10
N LYS A 45 2.49 29.30 -0.62
CA LYS A 45 2.73 29.23 -2.05
C LYS A 45 2.22 27.95 -2.63
N VAL A 46 1.62 28.07 -3.80
CA VAL A 46 1.15 26.97 -4.63
C VAL A 46 1.72 27.08 -6.04
N ILE A 47 1.81 25.96 -6.73
CA ILE A 47 2.28 25.88 -8.10
C ILE A 47 1.17 25.32 -8.99
N LEU A 48 0.92 26.01 -10.10
CA LEU A 48 -0.04 25.58 -11.12
C LEU A 48 0.54 24.40 -11.91
N TYR A 49 -0.12 23.25 -11.89
CA TYR A 49 0.31 22.09 -12.66
C TYR A 49 -0.73 21.61 -13.68
N GLN A 50 -1.91 22.23 -13.66
CA GLN A 50 -2.97 21.94 -14.62
C GLN A 50 -3.77 23.20 -14.90
N ASN A 51 -3.84 23.60 -16.16
CA ASN A 51 -4.61 24.77 -16.59
C ASN A 51 -5.59 24.32 -17.68
N LYS A 52 -6.86 24.14 -17.32
CA LYS A 52 -7.95 23.79 -18.25
C LYS A 52 -9.17 24.66 -17.98
N GLY A 53 -8.99 25.97 -17.90
CA GLY A 53 -10.07 26.91 -17.66
C GLY A 53 -10.67 26.83 -16.24
N VAL A 54 -9.93 26.31 -15.28
CA VAL A 54 -10.37 26.17 -13.89
C VAL A 54 -10.03 27.36 -13.00
N LEU A 55 -9.09 28.21 -13.44
CA LEU A 55 -8.78 29.48 -12.75
C LEU A 55 -9.76 30.57 -13.23
N ARG A 56 -10.10 31.48 -12.31
CA ARG A 56 -11.01 32.60 -12.55
C ARG A 56 -10.37 33.92 -12.13
N TYR A 57 -10.71 35.02 -12.77
CA TYR A 57 -10.30 36.35 -12.33
C TYR A 57 -10.96 36.70 -10.99
N GLY A 58 -10.17 36.84 -9.93
CA GLY A 58 -10.65 37.16 -8.60
C GLY A 58 -11.89 36.32 -8.22
N TRP A 59 -13.03 36.98 -8.04
CA TRP A 59 -14.34 36.38 -7.78
C TRP A 59 -15.24 36.27 -9.01
N ASP A 60 -14.77 36.73 -10.16
CA ASP A 60 -15.52 36.70 -11.42
C ASP A 60 -15.51 35.29 -12.02
N ASN A 61 -16.54 35.00 -12.83
CA ASN A 61 -16.62 33.74 -13.56
C ASN A 61 -15.79 33.73 -14.86
N LYS A 62 -15.03 34.78 -15.13
CA LYS A 62 -14.16 34.84 -16.31
C LYS A 62 -12.94 33.96 -16.09
N THR A 63 -12.61 33.17 -17.11
CA THR A 63 -11.43 32.32 -17.09
C THR A 63 -10.15 33.16 -16.98
N TYR A 64 -9.24 32.72 -16.13
CA TYR A 64 -7.89 33.25 -16.01
C TYR A 64 -6.90 32.20 -16.53
N ASP A 65 -6.07 32.59 -17.48
CA ASP A 65 -5.04 31.74 -18.04
C ASP A 65 -3.66 32.15 -17.51
N ALA A 66 -2.90 31.15 -17.04
CA ALA A 66 -1.52 31.32 -16.67
C ALA A 66 -0.68 30.18 -17.24
N PRO A 67 0.60 30.40 -17.55
CA PRO A 67 1.51 29.32 -17.91
C PRO A 67 1.57 28.24 -16.83
N LEU A 68 1.74 26.97 -17.24
CA LEU A 68 2.02 25.91 -16.29
C LEU A 68 3.28 26.23 -15.47
N PHE A 69 3.29 25.77 -14.25
CA PHE A 69 4.37 25.98 -13.25
C PHE A 69 4.50 27.41 -12.75
N THR A 70 3.51 28.27 -13.00
CA THR A 70 3.40 29.59 -12.36
C THR A 70 3.13 29.41 -10.88
N TYR A 71 3.79 30.24 -10.06
CA TYR A 71 3.61 30.28 -8.60
C TYR A 71 2.56 31.31 -8.22
N PHE A 72 1.71 30.93 -7.28
CA PHE A 72 0.72 31.78 -6.65
C PHE A 72 0.85 31.72 -5.14
N GLU A 73 0.39 32.77 -4.47
CA GLU A 73 0.19 32.80 -3.02
C GLU A 73 -1.33 32.74 -2.75
N ILE A 74 -1.74 31.89 -1.82
CA ILE A 74 -3.14 31.86 -1.37
C ILE A 74 -3.38 33.08 -0.50
N THR A 75 -4.27 33.97 -0.92
CA THR A 75 -4.59 35.22 -0.24
C THR A 75 -5.86 35.16 0.58
N GLY A 76 -6.73 34.18 0.29
CA GLY A 76 -8.00 34.05 1.00
C GLY A 76 -8.76 32.79 0.65
N PHE A 77 -9.86 32.59 1.38
CA PHE A 77 -10.80 31.51 1.17
C PHE A 77 -12.23 32.02 1.34
N LYS A 78 -13.11 31.67 0.39
CA LYS A 78 -14.54 31.93 0.47
C LYS A 78 -15.27 30.58 0.55
N ALA A 79 -15.95 30.39 1.66
CA ALA A 79 -16.76 29.20 1.87
C ALA A 79 -17.83 29.02 0.77
N PRO A 80 -18.16 27.79 0.35
CA PRO A 80 -17.65 26.56 0.96
C PRO A 80 -16.34 26.03 0.32
N GLN A 81 -15.83 26.60 -0.78
CA GLN A 81 -14.85 25.88 -1.56
C GLN A 81 -13.91 26.72 -2.45
N THR A 82 -14.00 28.05 -2.42
CA THR A 82 -13.25 28.91 -3.35
C THR A 82 -12.01 29.48 -2.68
N PHE A 83 -10.83 29.16 -3.23
CA PHE A 83 -9.56 29.77 -2.84
C PHE A 83 -9.27 30.99 -3.70
N GLN A 84 -8.85 32.09 -3.06
CA GLN A 84 -8.27 33.27 -3.73
C GLN A 84 -6.77 33.14 -3.76
N MET A 85 -6.17 33.56 -4.87
CA MET A 85 -4.74 33.50 -5.07
C MET A 85 -4.25 34.78 -5.74
N LYS A 86 -3.00 35.10 -5.49
CA LYS A 86 -2.26 36.17 -6.14
C LYS A 86 -1.05 35.58 -6.84
N ARG A 87 -0.90 35.88 -8.12
CA ARG A 87 0.23 35.43 -8.91
C ARG A 87 1.51 36.09 -8.42
N CYS A 88 2.57 35.30 -8.18
CA CYS A 88 3.78 35.79 -7.53
C CYS A 88 4.65 36.69 -8.40
N ASP A 89 4.61 36.57 -9.74
CA ASP A 89 5.46 37.31 -10.66
C ASP A 89 4.88 38.68 -11.12
N ASN A 90 3.55 38.77 -11.27
CA ASN A 90 2.92 40.00 -11.79
C ASN A 90 1.84 40.56 -10.87
N GLY A 91 1.46 39.86 -9.82
CA GLY A 91 0.47 40.32 -8.86
C GLY A 91 -0.98 40.15 -9.25
N ASP A 92 -1.29 39.50 -10.39
CA ASP A 92 -2.66 39.27 -10.82
C ASP A 92 -3.42 38.42 -9.80
N GLU A 93 -4.69 38.76 -9.58
CA GLU A 93 -5.56 38.04 -8.68
C GLU A 93 -6.43 37.03 -9.45
N CYS A 94 -6.49 35.82 -8.95
CA CYS A 94 -7.34 34.75 -9.49
C CYS A 94 -7.91 33.88 -8.37
N SER A 95 -8.83 33.02 -8.73
CA SER A 95 -9.45 32.07 -7.81
C SER A 95 -9.65 30.69 -8.46
N PHE A 96 -9.86 29.69 -7.66
CA PHE A 96 -10.37 28.40 -8.14
C PHE A 96 -11.35 27.79 -7.15
N ASP A 97 -12.31 27.03 -7.67
CA ASP A 97 -13.24 26.25 -6.89
C ASP A 97 -12.74 24.82 -6.69
N PHE A 98 -12.66 24.40 -5.46
CA PHE A 98 -12.09 23.10 -5.12
C PHE A 98 -12.95 21.91 -5.59
N PHE A 99 -14.26 22.11 -5.74
CA PHE A 99 -15.19 21.03 -6.06
C PHE A 99 -15.83 21.07 -7.46
N GLY A 100 -15.73 22.16 -8.17
CA GLY A 100 -16.47 22.32 -9.43
C GLY A 100 -16.06 21.38 -10.57
N SER A 101 -14.84 20.83 -10.52
CA SER A 101 -14.29 19.96 -11.57
C SER A 101 -13.71 18.64 -11.08
N GLY A 102 -13.70 18.41 -9.76
CA GLY A 102 -12.99 17.24 -9.15
C GLY A 102 -11.47 17.27 -9.30
N VAL A 103 -10.92 18.32 -9.92
CA VAL A 103 -9.49 18.44 -10.23
C VAL A 103 -8.93 19.70 -9.60
N LYS A 104 -7.92 19.57 -8.73
CA LYS A 104 -7.15 20.70 -8.25
C LYS A 104 -6.20 21.20 -9.34
N PRO A 105 -6.21 22.49 -9.68
CA PRO A 105 -5.28 23.02 -10.68
C PRO A 105 -3.90 23.29 -10.11
N VAL A 106 -3.80 23.47 -8.79
CA VAL A 106 -2.60 23.86 -8.07
C VAL A 106 -2.25 22.88 -6.95
N MET A 107 -0.98 22.82 -6.60
CA MET A 107 -0.43 21.99 -5.54
C MET A 107 0.37 22.85 -4.58
N ALA A 108 0.26 22.61 -3.27
CA ALA A 108 1.11 23.27 -2.28
C ALA A 108 2.59 22.96 -2.53
N VAL A 109 3.43 24.00 -2.58
CA VAL A 109 4.87 23.83 -2.82
C VAL A 109 5.51 22.95 -1.76
N GLY A 110 5.19 23.16 -0.49
CA GLY A 110 5.71 22.34 0.61
C GLY A 110 5.32 20.87 0.50
N TYR A 111 4.10 20.56 0.06
CA TYR A 111 3.66 19.20 -0.19
C TYR A 111 4.46 18.54 -1.33
N TYR A 112 4.62 19.22 -2.46
CA TYR A 112 5.44 18.73 -3.58
C TYR A 112 6.88 18.44 -3.12
N GLU A 113 7.52 19.37 -2.44
CA GLU A 113 8.89 19.20 -1.95
C GLU A 113 9.02 18.06 -0.94
N SER A 114 8.04 17.90 -0.04
CA SER A 114 8.03 16.79 0.90
C SER A 114 7.99 15.44 0.19
N ILE A 115 7.14 15.31 -0.86
CA ILE A 115 7.08 14.11 -1.67
C ILE A 115 8.39 13.86 -2.42
N ALA A 116 8.97 14.89 -3.03
CA ALA A 116 10.23 14.75 -3.75
C ALA A 116 11.36 14.28 -2.82
N LYS A 117 11.45 14.84 -1.61
CA LYS A 117 12.46 14.43 -0.61
C LYS A 117 12.24 13.01 -0.06
N THR A 118 11.00 12.67 0.29
CA THR A 118 10.69 11.39 0.93
C THR A 118 10.74 10.21 -0.04
N ARG A 119 10.50 10.47 -1.32
CA ARG A 119 10.49 9.43 -2.37
C ARG A 119 11.82 9.26 -3.08
N ASP A 120 12.75 10.21 -2.91
CA ASP A 120 14.09 10.06 -3.51
C ASP A 120 14.75 8.76 -3.03
N LYS A 121 15.28 7.99 -3.98
CA LYS A 121 15.88 6.66 -3.78
C LYS A 121 14.96 5.58 -3.22
N SER A 122 13.68 5.85 -2.99
CA SER A 122 12.74 4.81 -2.56
C SER A 122 12.56 3.74 -3.64
N ARG A 123 12.29 2.51 -3.18
CA ARG A 123 12.11 1.35 -4.05
C ARG A 123 10.65 0.93 -4.12
N TRP A 124 10.23 0.53 -5.32
CA TRP A 124 8.82 0.25 -5.62
C TRP A 124 8.67 -1.01 -6.47
N ILE A 125 7.52 -1.66 -6.31
CA ILE A 125 7.06 -2.73 -7.19
C ILE A 125 6.01 -2.13 -8.12
N ILE A 126 6.28 -2.20 -9.43
CA ILE A 126 5.45 -1.59 -10.46
C ILE A 126 4.59 -2.67 -11.09
N LYS A 127 3.28 -2.46 -11.06
CA LYS A 127 2.29 -3.39 -11.64
C LYS A 127 2.65 -3.70 -13.11
N GLY A 128 2.67 -4.99 -13.45
CA GLY A 128 2.97 -5.44 -14.81
C GLY A 128 4.45 -5.32 -15.21
N LYS A 129 5.38 -5.11 -14.26
CA LYS A 129 6.82 -5.00 -14.51
C LYS A 129 7.60 -5.94 -13.61
N ASP A 130 8.63 -6.57 -14.16
CA ASP A 130 9.54 -7.40 -13.38
C ASP A 130 10.50 -6.55 -12.56
N GLY A 131 10.95 -7.12 -11.45
CA GLY A 131 11.98 -6.57 -10.60
C GLY A 131 11.56 -5.38 -9.74
N VAL A 132 12.53 -4.83 -9.05
CA VAL A 132 12.37 -3.71 -8.10
C VAL A 132 12.86 -2.44 -8.77
N TRP A 133 12.06 -1.40 -8.69
CA TRP A 133 12.29 -0.12 -9.34
C TRP A 133 12.62 0.95 -8.31
N GLN A 134 13.72 1.67 -8.50
CA GLN A 134 14.14 2.77 -7.64
C GLN A 134 13.83 4.11 -8.28
N ILE A 135 13.22 5.03 -7.53
CA ILE A 135 13.05 6.42 -7.97
C ILE A 135 14.45 7.06 -8.06
N VAL A 136 14.74 7.63 -9.22
CA VAL A 136 16.00 8.35 -9.49
C VAL A 136 15.78 9.83 -9.73
N ASP A 137 14.53 10.22 -10.01
CA ASP A 137 14.16 11.62 -10.22
C ASP A 137 12.67 11.81 -9.96
N THR A 138 12.28 12.98 -9.46
CA THR A 138 10.89 13.39 -9.20
C THR A 138 10.71 14.84 -9.59
N TRP A 139 9.76 15.09 -10.49
CA TRP A 139 9.44 16.45 -10.93
C TRP A 139 7.93 16.68 -11.01
N LEU A 140 7.53 17.94 -10.99
CA LEU A 140 6.15 18.32 -11.27
C LEU A 140 5.98 18.47 -12.78
N GLY A 141 5.09 17.65 -13.35
CA GLY A 141 4.70 17.72 -14.74
C GLY A 141 3.26 18.18 -14.90
N GLU A 142 2.84 18.40 -16.12
CA GLU A 142 1.42 18.63 -16.42
C GLU A 142 0.58 17.46 -15.88
N GLY A 143 -0.46 17.78 -15.10
CA GLY A 143 -1.36 16.82 -14.50
C GLY A 143 -0.86 16.19 -13.19
N GLY A 144 0.33 16.58 -12.68
CA GLY A 144 0.79 16.16 -11.36
C GLY A 144 2.24 15.71 -11.27
N ILE A 145 2.55 15.07 -10.15
CA ILE A 145 3.92 14.60 -9.86
C ILE A 145 4.27 13.42 -10.76
N ARG A 146 5.47 13.50 -11.36
CA ARG A 146 6.05 12.45 -12.19
C ARG A 146 7.32 11.90 -11.55
N HIS A 147 7.55 10.61 -11.75
CA HIS A 147 8.72 9.91 -11.26
C HIS A 147 9.44 9.22 -12.40
N LYS A 148 10.76 9.38 -12.44
CA LYS A 148 11.64 8.51 -13.24
C LYS A 148 12.13 7.38 -12.34
N LEU A 149 11.92 6.15 -12.76
CA LEU A 149 12.33 4.98 -12.03
C LEU A 149 13.35 4.20 -12.88
N LYS A 150 14.33 3.63 -12.21
CA LYS A 150 15.34 2.75 -12.80
C LYS A 150 15.20 1.37 -12.19
N LEU A 151 15.27 0.33 -13.01
CA LEU A 151 15.30 -1.05 -12.54
C LEU A 151 16.61 -1.27 -11.75
N VAL A 152 16.50 -1.81 -10.54
CA VAL A 152 17.65 -2.06 -9.68
C VAL A 152 18.53 -3.14 -10.32
N GLY A 153 19.81 -2.81 -10.52
CA GLY A 153 20.77 -3.71 -11.19
C GLY A 153 20.75 -3.68 -12.72
N ASP A 154 19.97 -2.75 -13.33
CA ASP A 154 19.85 -2.63 -14.78
C ASP A 154 19.97 -1.16 -15.22
N THR A 155 20.08 -0.93 -16.54
CA THR A 155 20.03 0.40 -17.17
C THR A 155 18.64 0.85 -17.54
N LEU A 156 17.67 -0.08 -17.56
CA LEU A 156 16.28 0.17 -17.95
C LEU A 156 15.63 1.22 -17.05
N SER A 157 14.98 2.20 -17.66
CA SER A 157 14.23 3.24 -16.95
C SER A 157 12.84 3.46 -17.54
N ILE A 158 11.90 3.87 -16.68
CA ILE A 158 10.53 4.23 -17.04
C ILE A 158 10.16 5.54 -16.36
N SER A 159 9.15 6.21 -16.90
CA SER A 159 8.54 7.38 -16.26
C SER A 159 7.08 7.07 -15.92
N LEU A 160 6.68 7.37 -14.69
CA LEU A 160 5.30 7.23 -14.23
C LEU A 160 4.74 8.58 -13.80
N HIS A 161 3.48 8.82 -14.14
CA HIS A 161 2.77 10.03 -13.73
C HIS A 161 2.41 10.02 -12.24
N THR A 162 2.24 8.84 -11.66
CA THR A 162 1.91 8.65 -10.24
C THR A 162 2.31 7.26 -9.79
N LEU A 163 2.54 7.12 -8.49
CA LEU A 163 2.74 5.81 -7.84
C LEU A 163 1.45 5.27 -7.20
N TRP A 164 0.30 5.88 -7.53
CA TRP A 164 -0.98 5.41 -7.01
C TRP A 164 -1.23 3.96 -7.42
N GLY A 165 -1.60 3.12 -6.45
CA GLY A 165 -1.78 1.68 -6.67
C GLY A 165 -0.48 0.86 -6.76
N GLN A 166 0.70 1.51 -6.71
CA GLN A 166 1.98 0.81 -6.62
C GLN A 166 2.33 0.51 -5.15
N LYS A 167 3.15 -0.50 -4.93
CA LYS A 167 3.54 -0.92 -3.58
C LYS A 167 5.00 -0.58 -3.28
N SER A 168 5.25 -0.05 -2.09
CA SER A 168 6.62 0.17 -1.60
C SER A 168 7.32 -1.17 -1.39
N TYR A 169 8.55 -1.29 -1.86
CA TYR A 169 9.36 -2.50 -1.65
C TYR A 169 9.72 -2.71 -0.17
N ALA A 170 9.89 -1.62 0.60
CA ALA A 170 10.19 -1.69 2.03
C ALA A 170 9.15 -2.50 2.81
N HIS A 171 7.86 -2.35 2.49
CA HIS A 171 6.79 -3.14 3.11
C HIS A 171 7.02 -4.66 3.00
N TYR A 172 7.49 -5.13 1.85
CA TYR A 172 7.76 -6.55 1.63
C TYR A 172 9.08 -7.02 2.25
N VAL A 173 10.06 -6.13 2.39
CA VAL A 173 11.27 -6.41 3.16
C VAL A 173 10.93 -6.63 4.63
N ASP A 174 10.09 -5.78 5.22
CA ASP A 174 9.63 -5.94 6.60
C ASP A 174 8.85 -7.26 6.80
N MET A 175 8.05 -7.66 5.81
CA MET A 175 7.40 -8.98 5.82
C MET A 175 8.43 -10.11 5.74
N MET A 176 9.40 -10.03 4.84
CA MET A 176 10.46 -11.03 4.70
C MET A 176 11.23 -11.22 6.00
N ASP A 177 11.53 -10.14 6.71
CA ASP A 177 12.31 -10.18 7.95
C ASP A 177 11.62 -10.99 9.06
N LYS A 178 10.28 -11.03 9.07
CA LYS A 178 9.51 -11.89 9.99
C LYS A 178 9.78 -13.38 9.76
N TYR A 179 10.11 -13.78 8.55
CA TYR A 179 10.37 -15.16 8.17
C TYR A 179 11.83 -15.56 8.28
N ARG A 180 12.76 -14.60 8.37
CA ARG A 180 14.22 -14.80 8.22
C ARG A 180 14.84 -15.70 9.29
N ASN A 181 14.32 -15.65 10.51
CA ASN A 181 14.94 -16.30 11.67
C ASN A 181 14.53 -17.77 11.90
N ASN A 182 13.66 -18.30 11.05
CA ASN A 182 13.14 -19.67 11.22
C ASN A 182 13.31 -20.50 9.94
N GLU A 183 13.22 -21.81 10.10
CA GLU A 183 12.89 -22.73 9.02
C GLU A 183 11.37 -22.93 9.02
N TRP A 184 10.80 -22.95 7.85
CA TRP A 184 9.35 -22.99 7.63
C TRP A 184 8.94 -24.22 6.83
N VAL A 185 7.75 -24.73 7.10
CA VAL A 185 7.13 -25.74 6.26
C VAL A 185 6.78 -25.09 4.92
N VAL A 186 7.30 -25.61 3.80
CA VAL A 186 7.22 -24.95 2.49
C VAL A 186 6.43 -25.74 1.43
N ASP A 187 6.00 -26.96 1.75
CA ASP A 187 5.10 -27.76 0.90
C ASP A 187 4.26 -28.74 1.72
N GLU A 188 3.29 -29.38 1.05
CA GLU A 188 2.41 -30.39 1.65
C GLU A 188 3.15 -31.66 2.07
N ASN A 189 4.39 -31.85 1.65
CA ASN A 189 5.23 -32.98 2.05
C ASN A 189 5.98 -32.75 3.35
N ASN A 190 5.72 -31.62 4.04
CA ASN A 190 6.41 -31.20 5.25
C ASN A 190 7.90 -30.94 5.00
N SER A 191 8.26 -30.45 3.82
CA SER A 191 9.60 -29.97 3.55
C SER A 191 9.87 -28.65 4.26
N TYR A 192 11.13 -28.38 4.63
CA TYR A 192 11.52 -27.20 5.37
C TYR A 192 12.45 -26.33 4.54
N GLY A 193 12.20 -25.02 4.53
CA GLY A 193 13.02 -24.05 3.84
C GLY A 193 13.29 -22.79 4.66
N ARG A 194 14.38 -22.11 4.32
CA ARG A 194 14.74 -20.80 4.86
C ARG A 194 14.53 -19.73 3.82
N VAL A 195 14.20 -18.53 4.29
CA VAL A 195 14.08 -17.37 3.42
C VAL A 195 15.40 -17.11 2.72
N ASP A 196 15.33 -16.97 1.40
CA ASP A 196 16.46 -16.62 0.54
C ASP A 196 16.36 -15.15 0.09
N THR A 197 15.27 -14.79 -0.60
CA THR A 197 15.11 -13.46 -1.19
C THR A 197 13.64 -13.14 -1.50
N ILE A 198 13.43 -11.92 -2.01
CA ILE A 198 12.16 -11.51 -2.66
C ILE A 198 12.40 -11.47 -4.16
N LYS A 199 11.56 -12.15 -4.93
CA LYS A 199 11.52 -12.08 -6.39
C LYS A 199 10.24 -11.36 -6.82
N VAL A 200 10.36 -10.42 -7.75
CA VAL A 200 9.20 -9.71 -8.32
C VAL A 200 9.00 -10.17 -9.76
N ILE A 201 7.82 -10.71 -10.04
CA ILE A 201 7.44 -11.21 -11.36
C ILE A 201 6.14 -10.52 -11.76
N ASN A 202 6.14 -9.83 -12.88
CA ASN A 202 4.99 -9.10 -13.41
C ASN A 202 4.29 -8.19 -12.36
N GLY A 203 5.10 -7.54 -11.51
CA GLY A 203 4.61 -6.67 -10.44
C GLY A 203 4.04 -7.38 -9.21
N THR A 204 4.15 -8.69 -9.15
CA THR A 204 3.78 -9.48 -7.97
C THR A 204 5.03 -9.88 -7.19
N PRO A 205 5.14 -9.53 -5.90
CA PRO A 205 6.25 -9.95 -5.06
C PRO A 205 6.04 -11.38 -4.55
N TYR A 206 7.07 -12.19 -4.67
CA TYR A 206 7.14 -13.55 -4.15
C TYR A 206 8.24 -13.67 -3.12
N LEU A 207 7.90 -14.20 -1.95
CA LEU A 207 8.88 -14.63 -0.97
C LEU A 207 9.46 -15.99 -1.43
N VAL A 208 10.77 -16.06 -1.49
CA VAL A 208 11.51 -17.23 -1.97
C VAL A 208 12.16 -17.94 -0.80
N PHE A 209 11.90 -19.25 -0.68
CA PHE A 209 12.55 -20.13 0.29
C PHE A 209 13.43 -21.14 -0.43
N LYS A 210 14.52 -21.53 0.21
CA LYS A 210 15.36 -22.65 -0.21
C LYS A 210 15.42 -23.71 0.87
N ASP A 211 15.27 -24.96 0.47
CA ASP A 211 15.49 -26.10 1.36
C ASP A 211 16.98 -26.52 1.40
N GLY A 212 17.29 -27.49 2.23
CA GLY A 212 18.67 -28.01 2.38
C GLY A 212 19.26 -28.65 1.11
N ARG A 213 18.44 -28.86 0.06
CA ARG A 213 18.83 -29.39 -1.25
C ARG A 213 18.88 -28.29 -2.32
N ASN A 214 18.79 -27.02 -1.94
CA ASN A 214 18.65 -25.87 -2.83
C ASN A 214 17.39 -25.85 -3.71
N LYS A 215 16.39 -26.68 -3.43
CA LYS A 215 15.10 -26.57 -4.08
C LYS A 215 14.42 -25.29 -3.65
N THR A 216 13.87 -24.57 -4.62
CA THR A 216 13.25 -23.27 -4.42
C THR A 216 11.73 -23.38 -4.34
N TYR A 217 11.13 -22.67 -3.39
CA TYR A 217 9.70 -22.54 -3.20
C TYR A 217 9.34 -21.06 -3.20
N THR A 218 8.24 -20.71 -3.88
CA THR A 218 7.81 -19.32 -4.04
C THR A 218 6.40 -19.12 -3.51
N PHE A 219 6.20 -18.07 -2.74
CA PHE A 219 4.92 -17.72 -2.14
C PHE A 219 4.54 -16.30 -2.47
N ASP A 220 3.30 -16.10 -2.89
CA ASP A 220 2.75 -14.80 -3.25
C ASP A 220 2.56 -13.93 -2.01
N MET A 221 3.34 -12.84 -1.92
CA MET A 221 3.28 -11.90 -0.78
C MET A 221 2.12 -10.89 -0.89
N SER A 222 1.44 -10.82 -2.02
CA SER A 222 0.28 -9.93 -2.19
C SER A 222 -1.00 -10.51 -1.57
N ARG A 223 -1.02 -11.80 -1.29
CA ARG A 223 -2.15 -12.46 -0.64
C ARG A 223 -2.06 -12.26 0.86
N GLU A 224 -3.04 -11.59 1.41
CA GLU A 224 -3.11 -11.33 2.84
C GLU A 224 -3.09 -12.63 3.66
N GLN A 225 -2.36 -12.55 4.78
CA GLN A 225 -2.28 -13.59 5.80
C GLN A 225 -3.68 -13.88 6.36
N GLY A 226 -4.21 -15.01 6.08
CA GLY A 226 -5.49 -15.37 6.69
C GLY A 226 -5.92 -16.80 6.44
N ARG A 227 -5.30 -17.50 5.52
CA ARG A 227 -5.62 -18.89 5.23
C ARG A 227 -4.36 -19.70 5.01
N HIS A 228 -4.25 -20.80 5.72
CA HIS A 228 -3.09 -21.68 5.81
C HIS A 228 -2.86 -22.57 4.58
N TYR A 229 -3.14 -22.07 3.37
CA TYR A 229 -3.00 -22.90 2.19
C TYR A 229 -1.58 -22.83 1.63
N ILE A 230 -0.71 -23.74 2.05
CA ILE A 230 0.57 -23.97 1.38
C ILE A 230 0.34 -24.39 -0.09
N SER A 231 -0.68 -25.21 -0.35
CA SER A 231 -1.03 -25.70 -1.68
C SER A 231 -1.49 -24.62 -2.67
N ILE A 232 -2.02 -23.50 -2.20
CA ILE A 232 -2.49 -22.40 -3.06
C ILE A 232 -1.56 -21.18 -3.08
N GLY A 233 -0.32 -21.36 -2.61
CA GLY A 233 0.70 -20.34 -2.66
C GLY A 233 0.54 -19.23 -1.62
N ALA A 234 -0.20 -19.47 -0.53
CA ALA A 234 -0.17 -18.57 0.64
C ALA A 234 1.19 -18.65 1.33
N LEU A 235 1.56 -17.59 2.07
CA LEU A 235 2.80 -17.57 2.83
C LEU A 235 2.86 -18.74 3.83
N PRO A 236 4.04 -19.36 4.04
CA PRO A 236 4.22 -20.41 5.02
C PRO A 236 3.81 -19.92 6.41
N PHE A 237 2.99 -20.70 7.10
CA PHE A 237 2.48 -20.36 8.41
C PHE A 237 3.14 -21.17 9.53
N PHE A 238 3.55 -22.39 9.25
CA PHE A 238 4.13 -23.29 10.23
C PHE A 238 5.64 -23.23 10.21
N THR A 239 6.23 -23.05 11.39
CA THR A 239 7.67 -23.23 11.58
C THR A 239 8.03 -24.71 11.47
N LYS A 240 9.32 -25.02 11.28
CA LYS A 240 9.82 -26.40 11.35
C LYS A 240 9.43 -27.09 12.67
N SER A 241 9.49 -26.36 13.79
CA SER A 241 9.07 -26.84 15.10
C SER A 241 7.61 -27.28 15.10
N ASP A 242 6.73 -26.45 14.51
CA ASP A 242 5.31 -26.81 14.36
C ASP A 242 5.12 -28.02 13.45
N GLY A 243 5.84 -28.07 12.33
CA GLY A 243 5.79 -29.20 11.41
C GLY A 243 6.16 -30.54 12.09
N VAL A 244 7.20 -30.54 12.89
CA VAL A 244 7.62 -31.72 13.69
C VAL A 244 6.57 -32.06 14.73
N LYS A 245 6.09 -31.07 15.49
CA LYS A 245 5.07 -31.24 16.54
C LYS A 245 3.79 -31.85 16.01
N TYR A 246 3.25 -31.29 14.92
CA TYR A 246 1.99 -31.74 14.36
C TYR A 246 2.11 -33.07 13.58
N ALA A 247 3.23 -33.31 12.91
CA ALA A 247 3.51 -34.60 12.32
C ALA A 247 3.56 -35.71 13.36
N HIS A 248 4.12 -35.45 14.55
CA HIS A 248 4.11 -36.38 15.67
C HIS A 248 2.70 -36.56 16.26
N LYS A 249 1.94 -35.46 16.45
CA LYS A 249 0.59 -35.48 17.05
C LYS A 249 -0.42 -36.22 16.19
N TYR A 250 -0.41 -36.03 14.87
CA TYR A 250 -1.44 -36.56 13.96
C TYR A 250 -0.98 -37.72 13.10
N GLY A 251 0.31 -38.00 13.08
CA GLY A 251 0.96 -38.87 12.12
C GLY A 251 1.24 -38.16 10.77
N ILE A 252 2.32 -38.57 10.11
CA ILE A 252 2.81 -37.86 8.90
C ILE A 252 1.77 -37.80 7.78
N THR A 253 1.00 -38.88 7.56
CA THR A 253 -0.03 -38.92 6.50
C THR A 253 -1.13 -37.91 6.76
N ARG A 254 -1.62 -37.84 8.00
CA ARG A 254 -2.70 -36.93 8.36
C ARG A 254 -2.20 -35.49 8.35
N TRP A 255 -0.95 -35.27 8.79
CA TRP A 255 -0.33 -33.96 8.75
C TRP A 255 -0.17 -33.43 7.31
N LYS A 256 0.23 -34.28 6.35
CA LYS A 256 0.27 -33.92 4.92
C LYS A 256 -1.11 -33.53 4.38
N GLN A 257 -2.17 -34.26 4.76
CA GLN A 257 -3.54 -33.89 4.41
C GLN A 257 -3.94 -32.49 4.96
N ILE A 258 -3.54 -32.18 6.20
CA ILE A 258 -3.76 -30.87 6.80
C ILE A 258 -3.02 -29.79 6.00
N LEU A 259 -1.76 -30.01 5.63
CA LEU A 259 -0.94 -29.05 4.88
C LEU A 259 -1.47 -28.83 3.45
N SER A 260 -2.04 -29.83 2.82
CA SER A 260 -2.62 -29.71 1.47
C SER A 260 -3.99 -29.05 1.43
N GLY A 261 -4.61 -28.82 2.60
CA GLY A 261 -5.99 -28.33 2.65
C GLY A 261 -7.04 -29.39 2.38
N ASP A 262 -6.65 -30.67 2.28
CA ASP A 262 -7.51 -31.80 1.93
C ASP A 262 -8.28 -32.31 3.17
N ILE A 263 -9.40 -31.66 3.49
CA ILE A 263 -10.25 -32.00 4.63
C ILE A 263 -10.90 -33.35 4.43
N LYS A 264 -10.84 -34.21 5.44
CA LYS A 264 -11.39 -35.57 5.42
C LYS A 264 -12.39 -35.77 6.55
N ILE A 265 -13.33 -36.68 6.31
CA ILE A 265 -14.23 -37.22 7.35
C ILE A 265 -13.38 -37.74 8.51
N GLY A 266 -13.79 -37.42 9.73
CA GLY A 266 -13.09 -37.76 10.95
C GLY A 266 -11.99 -36.77 11.39
N PHE A 267 -11.72 -35.70 10.62
CA PHE A 267 -10.88 -34.59 11.09
C PHE A 267 -11.51 -33.95 12.33
N THR A 268 -10.69 -33.58 13.31
CA THR A 268 -11.16 -32.75 14.43
C THR A 268 -11.27 -31.28 14.00
N LYS A 269 -12.00 -30.47 14.76
CA LYS A 269 -12.07 -29.01 14.55
C LYS A 269 -10.67 -28.38 14.50
N GLU A 270 -9.74 -28.84 15.36
CA GLU A 270 -8.35 -28.38 15.35
C GLU A 270 -7.66 -28.70 14.02
N MET A 271 -7.82 -29.90 13.48
CA MET A 271 -7.23 -30.26 12.19
C MET A 271 -7.78 -29.42 11.05
N VAL A 272 -9.09 -29.14 11.05
CA VAL A 272 -9.72 -28.26 10.07
C VAL A 272 -9.19 -26.83 10.21
N ALA A 273 -9.10 -26.30 11.43
CA ALA A 273 -8.57 -24.97 11.69
C ALA A 273 -7.09 -24.85 11.27
N LEU A 274 -6.26 -25.87 11.50
CA LEU A 274 -4.88 -25.91 11.02
C LEU A 274 -4.78 -26.00 9.49
N SER A 275 -5.77 -26.60 8.83
CA SER A 275 -5.79 -26.80 7.39
C SER A 275 -6.26 -25.55 6.64
N ILE A 276 -7.42 -25.03 6.98
CA ILE A 276 -8.09 -23.97 6.23
C ILE A 276 -8.45 -22.72 7.09
N GLY A 277 -8.02 -22.71 8.35
CA GLY A 277 -8.36 -21.64 9.29
C GLY A 277 -9.72 -21.81 9.96
N TYR A 278 -10.06 -20.85 10.81
CA TYR A 278 -11.41 -20.78 11.40
C TYR A 278 -12.38 -20.12 10.42
N PRO A 279 -13.66 -20.50 10.42
CA PRO A 279 -14.68 -19.80 9.65
C PRO A 279 -14.87 -18.37 10.21
N ASN A 280 -15.42 -17.47 9.41
CA ASN A 280 -15.81 -16.15 9.88
C ASN A 280 -16.85 -16.29 11.01
N GLN A 281 -16.76 -15.47 12.07
CA GLN A 281 -17.55 -15.59 13.31
C GLN A 281 -19.08 -15.66 13.12
N SER A 282 -19.62 -15.18 12.01
CA SER A 282 -21.06 -15.19 11.69
C SER A 282 -21.59 -16.53 11.22
N ALA A 283 -20.77 -17.53 11.03
CA ALA A 283 -21.10 -18.76 10.32
C ALA A 283 -21.05 -20.05 11.16
N SER A 284 -20.72 -19.95 12.46
CA SER A 284 -20.77 -21.12 13.36
C SER A 284 -22.14 -21.23 14.01
N LYS A 285 -22.87 -22.29 13.69
CA LYS A 285 -24.17 -22.63 14.34
C LYS A 285 -23.97 -23.92 15.15
N THR A 286 -24.33 -23.87 16.44
CA THR A 286 -24.43 -25.08 17.27
C THR A 286 -25.91 -25.46 17.38
N ASN A 287 -26.25 -26.67 16.98
CA ASN A 287 -27.60 -27.17 17.18
C ASN A 287 -27.62 -27.94 18.51
N ALA A 288 -28.38 -27.44 19.48
CA ALA A 288 -28.42 -27.97 20.84
C ALA A 288 -28.97 -29.41 20.94
N TYR A 289 -29.62 -29.94 19.89
CA TYR A 289 -30.23 -31.26 19.89
C TYR A 289 -29.35 -32.41 19.42
N ASP A 290 -28.27 -32.14 18.63
CA ASP A 290 -27.48 -33.20 17.97
C ASP A 290 -25.98 -33.15 18.18
N ASP A 291 -25.43 -32.28 19.08
CA ASP A 291 -23.99 -32.02 19.19
C ASP A 291 -23.32 -31.75 17.84
N MET A 292 -24.06 -31.07 16.95
CA MET A 292 -23.59 -30.72 15.61
C MET A 292 -23.17 -29.26 15.55
N ASP A 293 -21.94 -29.03 15.05
CA ASP A 293 -21.44 -27.71 14.69
C ASP A 293 -21.28 -27.61 13.19
N ILE A 294 -21.64 -26.48 12.64
CA ILE A 294 -21.53 -26.19 11.20
C ILE A 294 -20.57 -25.02 11.01
N TRP A 295 -19.53 -25.23 10.23
CA TRP A 295 -18.56 -24.22 9.82
C TRP A 295 -18.75 -23.87 8.35
N GLU A 296 -19.14 -22.62 8.08
CA GLU A 296 -19.33 -22.09 6.73
C GLU A 296 -18.18 -21.16 6.35
N TYR A 297 -17.53 -21.39 5.22
CA TYR A 297 -16.36 -20.62 4.76
C TYR A 297 -16.69 -19.55 3.69
N GLY A 298 -17.96 -19.14 3.60
CA GLY A 298 -18.41 -18.07 2.70
C GLY A 298 -18.99 -18.57 1.36
N THR A 299 -19.38 -17.62 0.49
CA THR A 299 -20.01 -17.95 -0.80
C THR A 299 -19.05 -18.68 -1.73
N GLY A 300 -19.40 -19.89 -2.14
CA GLY A 300 -18.60 -20.73 -3.05
C GLY A 300 -17.48 -21.53 -2.37
N LEU A 301 -17.45 -21.58 -1.04
CA LEU A 301 -16.55 -22.39 -0.26
C LEU A 301 -17.31 -23.48 0.49
N GLU A 302 -16.55 -24.48 0.96
CA GLU A 302 -17.09 -25.67 1.64
C GLU A 302 -17.84 -25.32 2.93
N THR A 303 -18.92 -26.05 3.19
CA THR A 303 -19.56 -26.13 4.50
C THR A 303 -19.15 -27.43 5.17
N ILE A 304 -18.59 -27.34 6.36
CA ILE A 304 -18.09 -28.49 7.12
C ILE A 304 -18.98 -28.72 8.33
N VAL A 305 -19.54 -29.91 8.42
CA VAL A 305 -20.40 -30.35 9.52
C VAL A 305 -19.61 -31.27 10.46
N PHE A 306 -19.67 -30.93 11.75
CA PHE A 306 -19.05 -31.72 12.81
C PHE A 306 -20.11 -32.40 13.68
N LYS A 307 -19.90 -33.65 13.98
CA LYS A 307 -20.64 -34.39 15.00
C LYS A 307 -19.66 -34.91 16.04
N ASN A 308 -19.93 -34.66 17.33
CA ASN A 308 -19.02 -35.00 18.41
C ASN A 308 -17.58 -34.47 18.19
N GLY A 309 -17.45 -33.24 17.66
CA GLY A 309 -16.16 -32.56 17.40
C GLY A 309 -15.34 -33.12 16.23
N LYS A 310 -15.90 -34.03 15.42
CA LYS A 310 -15.26 -34.59 14.22
C LYS A 310 -16.09 -34.31 12.97
N VAL A 311 -15.42 -34.06 11.86
CA VAL A 311 -16.05 -33.89 10.54
C VAL A 311 -16.85 -35.13 10.20
N CYS A 312 -18.16 -34.98 9.97
CA CYS A 312 -19.05 -36.01 9.49
C CYS A 312 -19.57 -35.78 8.07
N GLU A 313 -19.63 -34.52 7.63
CA GLU A 313 -20.06 -34.17 6.27
C GLU A 313 -19.26 -32.97 5.74
N ILE A 314 -19.08 -32.93 4.43
CA ILE A 314 -18.45 -31.81 3.71
C ILE A 314 -19.35 -31.51 2.51
N TRP A 315 -19.89 -30.30 2.44
CA TRP A 315 -20.74 -29.86 1.34
C TRP A 315 -19.99 -28.84 0.49
N ASN A 316 -19.76 -29.19 -0.77
CA ASN A 316 -19.23 -28.28 -1.77
C ASN A 316 -20.41 -27.54 -2.41
N LYS A 317 -20.39 -26.22 -2.40
CA LYS A 317 -21.39 -25.39 -3.07
C LYS A 317 -20.99 -25.10 -4.51
#